data_e1d88dc7aaf3e3c226edd8a5ebf08210
#
_entry.id   e1d88dc7aaf3e3c226edd8a5ebf08210
#
_cell.length_a   1.000
_cell.length_b   1.000
_cell.length_c   1.000
_cell.angle_alpha   90.00
_cell.angle_beta   90.00
_cell.angle_gamma   90.00
#
_symmetry.space_group_name_H-M   'P 1'
#
loop_
_entity.id
_entity.type
_entity.pdbx_description
1 polymer ?
#
loop_
_entity_poly.entity_id
_entity_poly.type
_entity_poly.pdbx_seq_one_letter_code
_entity_poly.pdbx_strand_id
1 'polypeptide(L)'
;MNSKPWIFRTYAGHSSASASNKLFRDNLSKGQTGLSVAFDLPTQTGYDSDHQLARGEVGKVGVPINHLGDMRTLFKDIPLDKMNTSMTINATAPWLLALYVALAEEQDLKVNALQGTVQNDIIKEYLSRGTYIFPPEDSLNLIADVTEYCLSLIHISEPTRPRL
;
A
#
# COMPACT_ATOMS: atom_id res chain seq x y z
N MET A 1 -19.54 4.15 -26.91
CA MET A 1 -18.69 4.51 -25.77
C MET A 1 -18.02 3.24 -25.28
N ASN A 2 -16.71 3.09 -25.45
CA ASN A 2 -15.98 1.97 -24.85
C ASN A 2 -15.88 2.23 -23.35
N SER A 3 -16.76 1.64 -22.56
CA SER A 3 -16.65 1.66 -21.09
C SER A 3 -15.37 0.91 -20.70
N LYS A 4 -14.48 1.55 -19.94
CA LYS A 4 -13.34 0.86 -19.37
C LYS A 4 -13.85 -0.28 -18.49
N PRO A 5 -13.23 -1.46 -18.52
CA PRO A 5 -13.63 -2.57 -17.67
C PRO A 5 -13.45 -2.19 -16.18
N TRP A 6 -14.27 -2.77 -15.32
CA TRP A 6 -14.18 -2.59 -13.89
C TRP A 6 -12.82 -3.06 -13.36
N ILE A 7 -12.25 -2.31 -12.41
CA ILE A 7 -11.09 -2.77 -11.67
C ILE A 7 -11.56 -3.70 -10.55
N PHE A 8 -11.15 -4.94 -10.65
CA PHE A 8 -11.48 -5.99 -9.70
C PHE A 8 -10.28 -6.33 -8.83
N ARG A 9 -10.43 -6.19 -7.52
CA ARG A 9 -9.36 -6.40 -6.52
C ARG A 9 -9.87 -7.28 -5.39
N THR A 10 -9.02 -8.16 -4.88
CA THR A 10 -9.22 -8.86 -3.61
C THR A 10 -8.25 -8.30 -2.59
N TYR A 11 -8.74 -7.96 -1.40
CA TYR A 11 -7.90 -7.57 -0.27
C TYR A 11 -7.13 -8.79 0.21
N ALA A 12 -5.82 -8.79 0.06
CA ALA A 12 -4.98 -9.95 0.30
C ALA A 12 -3.58 -9.57 0.77
N GLY A 13 -2.99 -10.44 1.56
CA GLY A 13 -1.65 -10.36 2.13
C GLY A 13 -1.56 -11.26 3.34
N HIS A 14 -0.48 -12.02 3.47
CA HIS A 14 -0.26 -12.92 4.60
C HIS A 14 1.19 -13.41 4.68
N SER A 15 1.58 -13.89 5.84
CA SER A 15 2.80 -14.66 6.10
C SER A 15 4.10 -13.93 5.73
N SER A 16 4.42 -13.85 4.44
CA SER A 16 5.63 -13.22 3.93
C SER A 16 5.40 -12.54 2.58
N ALA A 17 6.32 -11.69 2.17
CA ALA A 17 6.27 -11.03 0.86
C ALA A 17 6.22 -12.06 -0.30
N SER A 18 6.98 -13.15 -0.21
CA SER A 18 6.99 -14.20 -1.23
C SER A 18 5.69 -15.00 -1.29
N ALA A 19 5.09 -15.34 -0.14
CA ALA A 19 3.81 -16.03 -0.08
C ALA A 19 2.68 -15.15 -0.61
N SER A 20 2.69 -13.86 -0.25
CA SER A 20 1.73 -12.88 -0.75
C SER A 20 1.89 -12.62 -2.25
N ASN A 21 3.13 -12.55 -2.77
CA ASN A 21 3.38 -12.45 -4.20
C ASN A 21 2.76 -13.62 -4.97
N LYS A 22 2.96 -14.85 -4.49
CA LYS A 22 2.35 -16.02 -5.11
C LYS A 22 0.84 -15.90 -5.16
N LEU A 23 0.20 -15.50 -4.06
CA LEU A 23 -1.24 -15.30 -3.99
C LEU A 23 -1.70 -14.21 -4.98
N PHE A 24 -0.99 -13.09 -5.09
CA PHE A 24 -1.32 -12.03 -6.05
C PHE A 24 -1.25 -12.53 -7.49
N ARG A 25 -0.18 -13.23 -7.85
CA ARG A 25 -0.01 -13.79 -9.20
C ARG A 25 -1.08 -14.83 -9.53
N ASP A 26 -1.42 -15.70 -8.57
CA ASP A 26 -2.51 -16.67 -8.71
C ASP A 26 -3.86 -15.98 -8.93
N ASN A 27 -4.13 -14.88 -8.22
CA ASN A 27 -5.36 -14.11 -8.39
C ASN A 27 -5.40 -13.38 -9.75
N LEU A 28 -4.28 -12.77 -10.16
CA LEU A 28 -4.16 -12.13 -11.48
C LEU A 28 -4.37 -13.13 -12.62
N SER A 29 -3.82 -14.34 -12.50
CA SER A 29 -4.02 -15.41 -13.51
C SER A 29 -5.48 -15.87 -13.61
N LYS A 30 -6.29 -15.66 -12.56
CA LYS A 30 -7.72 -15.95 -12.52
C LYS A 30 -8.61 -14.78 -12.98
N GLY A 31 -8.01 -13.71 -13.49
CA GLY A 31 -8.73 -12.58 -14.06
C GLY A 31 -8.91 -11.36 -13.16
N GLN A 32 -8.24 -11.31 -12.00
CA GLN A 32 -8.17 -10.09 -11.20
C GLN A 32 -7.44 -9.00 -11.98
N THR A 33 -7.91 -7.77 -11.91
CA THR A 33 -7.41 -6.65 -12.73
C THR A 33 -6.68 -5.56 -11.94
N GLY A 34 -6.57 -5.73 -10.64
CA GLY A 34 -5.85 -4.83 -9.75
C GLY A 34 -5.49 -5.55 -8.45
N LEU A 35 -4.75 -4.89 -7.60
CA LEU A 35 -4.28 -5.42 -6.32
C LEU A 35 -4.82 -4.59 -5.15
N SER A 36 -5.09 -5.24 -4.02
CA SER A 36 -5.38 -4.59 -2.75
C SER A 36 -4.55 -5.26 -1.66
N VAL A 37 -3.54 -4.54 -1.18
CA VAL A 37 -2.54 -5.09 -0.26
C VAL A 37 -3.00 -4.96 1.18
N ALA A 38 -3.04 -6.09 1.89
CA ALA A 38 -3.20 -6.17 3.33
C ALA A 38 -1.82 -6.22 3.99
N PHE A 39 -1.48 -5.21 4.78
CA PHE A 39 -0.25 -5.20 5.57
C PHE A 39 -0.50 -5.75 6.97
N ASP A 40 0.51 -6.39 7.56
CA ASP A 40 0.43 -6.88 8.92
C ASP A 40 0.44 -5.75 9.96
N LEU A 41 0.15 -6.09 11.20
CA LEU A 41 0.04 -5.11 12.26
C LEU A 41 1.36 -4.38 12.55
N PRO A 42 2.53 -5.03 12.60
CA PRO A 42 3.80 -4.33 12.76
C PRO A 42 4.05 -3.28 11.65
N THR A 43 3.85 -3.63 10.40
CA THR A 43 3.97 -2.69 9.27
C THR A 43 3.00 -1.50 9.41
N GLN A 44 1.76 -1.74 9.86
CA GLN A 44 0.78 -0.68 10.08
C GLN A 44 1.13 0.26 11.24
N THR A 45 1.84 -0.25 12.23
CA THR A 45 2.21 0.48 13.46
C THR A 45 3.64 1.00 13.46
N GLY A 46 4.40 0.79 12.37
CA GLY A 46 5.74 1.31 12.19
C GLY A 46 6.83 0.52 12.92
N TYR A 47 6.60 -0.76 13.18
CA TYR A 47 7.60 -1.66 13.76
C TYR A 47 8.18 -2.58 12.69
N ASP A 48 9.50 -2.77 12.74
CA ASP A 48 10.17 -3.83 11.98
C ASP A 48 9.79 -5.21 12.52
N SER A 49 9.89 -6.22 11.67
CA SER A 49 9.48 -7.59 12.03
C SER A 49 10.33 -8.23 13.14
N ASP A 50 11.55 -7.75 13.38
CA ASP A 50 12.43 -8.19 14.44
C ASP A 50 12.22 -7.44 15.76
N HIS A 51 11.40 -6.39 15.76
CA HIS A 51 11.11 -5.63 16.96
C HIS A 51 10.40 -6.48 18.01
N GLN A 52 10.72 -6.27 19.29
CA GLN A 52 10.18 -7.08 20.39
C GLN A 52 8.63 -7.03 20.45
N LEU A 53 8.03 -5.87 20.16
CA LEU A 53 6.56 -5.70 20.15
C LEU A 53 5.88 -6.30 18.92
N ALA A 54 6.63 -6.62 17.86
CA ALA A 54 6.08 -7.28 16.66
C ALA A 54 5.92 -8.80 16.85
N ARG A 55 6.48 -9.35 17.93
CA ARG A 55 6.52 -10.80 18.15
C ARG A 55 5.11 -11.39 18.20
N GLY A 56 4.85 -12.37 17.33
CA GLY A 56 3.55 -13.06 17.25
C GLY A 56 2.51 -12.40 16.35
N GLU A 57 2.81 -11.22 15.78
CA GLU A 57 1.90 -10.51 14.85
C GLU A 57 2.45 -10.42 13.42
N VAL A 58 3.74 -10.72 13.22
CA VAL A 58 4.38 -10.67 11.90
C VAL A 58 3.70 -11.64 10.93
N GLY A 59 3.23 -11.14 9.82
CA GLY A 59 2.60 -11.93 8.75
C GLY A 59 1.23 -12.55 9.08
N LYS A 60 0.64 -12.26 10.24
CA LYS A 60 -0.57 -12.90 10.74
C LYS A 60 -1.85 -12.39 10.04
N VAL A 61 -2.00 -11.09 9.91
CA VAL A 61 -3.20 -10.47 9.33
C VAL A 61 -2.91 -9.70 8.04
N GLY A 62 -1.70 -9.85 7.51
CA GLY A 62 -1.24 -9.15 6.31
C GLY A 62 0.21 -9.50 6.00
N VAL A 63 0.77 -8.84 5.01
CA VAL A 63 2.16 -9.02 4.61
C VAL A 63 3.09 -8.08 5.38
N PRO A 64 4.19 -8.57 5.98
CA PRO A 64 5.22 -7.73 6.57
C PRO A 64 6.06 -7.07 5.46
N ILE A 65 6.24 -5.76 5.55
CA ILE A 65 7.11 -4.96 4.69
C ILE A 65 7.97 -4.05 5.55
N ASN A 66 9.25 -4.35 5.63
CA ASN A 66 10.20 -3.59 6.45
C ASN A 66 11.11 -2.70 5.58
N HIS A 67 11.41 -3.13 4.37
CA HIS A 67 12.36 -2.46 3.50
C HIS A 67 12.07 -2.70 2.01
N LEU A 68 12.81 -2.03 1.14
CA LEU A 68 12.65 -2.13 -0.31
C LEU A 68 12.81 -3.56 -0.86
N GLY A 69 13.63 -4.41 -0.22
CA GLY A 69 13.78 -5.82 -0.58
C GLY A 69 12.49 -6.62 -0.45
N ASP A 70 11.70 -6.36 0.60
CA ASP A 70 10.38 -6.98 0.77
C ASP A 70 9.40 -6.49 -0.30
N MET A 71 9.44 -5.19 -0.62
CA MET A 71 8.62 -4.60 -1.68
C MET A 71 8.96 -5.21 -3.05
N ARG A 72 10.25 -5.38 -3.36
CA ARG A 72 10.70 -6.09 -4.58
C ARG A 72 10.15 -7.52 -4.64
N THR A 73 10.21 -8.23 -3.51
CA THR A 73 9.72 -9.60 -3.42
C THR A 73 8.21 -9.67 -3.58
N LEU A 74 7.48 -8.74 -2.95
CA LEU A 74 6.02 -8.67 -3.01
C LEU A 74 5.51 -8.45 -4.43
N PHE A 75 6.15 -7.57 -5.20
CA PHE A 75 5.73 -7.22 -6.55
C PHE A 75 6.54 -7.89 -7.66
N LYS A 76 7.34 -8.91 -7.31
CA LYS A 76 8.11 -9.67 -8.31
C LYS A 76 7.21 -10.23 -9.41
N ASP A 77 7.59 -10.01 -10.67
CA ASP A 77 6.87 -10.46 -11.88
C ASP A 77 5.44 -9.87 -12.00
N ILE A 78 5.18 -8.72 -11.37
CA ILE A 78 3.92 -7.99 -11.49
C ILE A 78 4.20 -6.65 -12.18
N PRO A 79 3.57 -6.34 -13.33
CA PRO A 79 3.81 -5.10 -14.06
C PRO A 79 3.14 -3.91 -13.34
N LEU A 80 3.93 -3.11 -12.62
CA LEU A 80 3.41 -2.01 -11.78
C LEU A 80 2.73 -0.90 -12.59
N ASP A 81 3.20 -0.66 -13.82
CA ASP A 81 2.64 0.33 -14.75
C ASP A 81 1.26 -0.04 -15.30
N LYS A 82 0.89 -1.31 -15.19
CA LYS A 82 -0.40 -1.85 -15.69
C LYS A 82 -1.36 -2.24 -14.57
N MET A 83 -0.86 -2.32 -13.34
CA MET A 83 -1.66 -2.74 -12.19
C MET A 83 -2.12 -1.54 -11.36
N ASN A 84 -3.43 -1.47 -11.13
CA ASN A 84 -3.96 -0.55 -10.15
C ASN A 84 -3.77 -1.17 -8.75
N THR A 85 -2.91 -0.58 -7.93
CA THR A 85 -2.52 -1.11 -6.61
C THR A 85 -3.10 -0.25 -5.50
N SER A 86 -4.01 -0.82 -4.71
CA SER A 86 -4.52 -0.20 -3.48
C SER A 86 -3.72 -0.67 -2.28
N MET A 87 -3.24 0.24 -1.47
CA MET A 87 -2.58 -0.04 -0.20
C MET A 87 -3.46 0.42 0.95
N THR A 88 -3.94 -0.54 1.75
CA THR A 88 -4.79 -0.27 2.92
C THR A 88 -3.89 0.11 4.09
N ILE A 89 -3.43 1.35 4.09
CA ILE A 89 -2.44 1.86 5.04
C ILE A 89 -2.70 3.32 5.39
N ASN A 90 -2.38 3.71 6.62
CA ASN A 90 -2.64 5.04 7.17
C ASN A 90 -1.34 5.67 7.72
N ALA A 91 -0.99 5.43 8.97
CA ALA A 91 0.12 6.12 9.63
C ALA A 91 1.49 5.90 8.92
N THR A 92 1.72 4.71 8.37
CA THR A 92 2.94 4.37 7.62
C THR A 92 2.79 4.52 6.10
N ALA A 93 1.69 5.13 5.62
CA ALA A 93 1.45 5.34 4.19
C ALA A 93 2.60 6.07 3.47
N PRO A 94 3.25 7.12 4.03
CA PRO A 94 4.36 7.79 3.37
C PRO A 94 5.51 6.84 3.03
N TRP A 95 5.89 5.96 3.95
CA TRP A 95 6.98 4.99 3.76
C TRP A 95 6.65 3.94 2.72
N LEU A 96 5.46 3.35 2.81
CA LEU A 96 5.06 2.31 1.87
C LEU A 96 4.87 2.86 0.46
N LEU A 97 4.35 4.08 0.33
CA LEU A 97 4.28 4.78 -0.94
C LEU A 97 5.69 5.07 -1.49
N ALA A 98 6.60 5.56 -0.66
CA ALA A 98 7.98 5.80 -1.07
C ALA A 98 8.69 4.53 -1.52
N LEU A 99 8.53 3.40 -0.80
CA LEU A 99 9.07 2.11 -1.21
C LEU A 99 8.48 1.61 -2.55
N TYR A 100 7.19 1.84 -2.78
CA TYR A 100 6.53 1.47 -4.02
C TYR A 100 7.02 2.31 -5.21
N VAL A 101 7.20 3.62 -5.00
CA VAL A 101 7.77 4.53 -6.00
C VAL A 101 9.23 4.17 -6.30
N ALA A 102 10.06 3.97 -5.27
CA ALA A 102 11.46 3.56 -5.44
C ALA A 102 11.58 2.24 -6.21
N LEU A 103 10.69 1.28 -5.97
CA LEU A 103 10.65 0.03 -6.74
C LEU A 103 10.31 0.29 -8.21
N ALA A 104 9.40 1.20 -8.51
CA ALA A 104 9.07 1.54 -9.89
C ALA A 104 10.25 2.23 -10.60
N GLU A 105 10.95 3.12 -9.91
CA GLU A 105 12.15 3.77 -10.44
C GLU A 105 13.27 2.76 -10.71
N GLU A 106 13.48 1.78 -9.84
CA GLU A 106 14.43 0.67 -10.08
C GLU A 106 14.10 -0.17 -11.32
N GLN A 107 12.84 -0.19 -11.72
CA GLN A 107 12.35 -0.88 -12.92
C GLN A 107 12.32 0.03 -14.17
N ASP A 108 12.91 1.22 -14.10
CA ASP A 108 12.87 2.24 -15.15
C ASP A 108 11.45 2.65 -15.56
N LEU A 109 10.47 2.52 -14.65
CA LEU A 109 9.10 2.92 -14.90
C LEU A 109 8.91 4.40 -14.57
N LYS A 110 8.11 5.07 -15.37
CA LYS A 110 7.71 6.46 -15.07
C LYS A 110 6.75 6.46 -13.89
N VAL A 111 7.05 7.23 -12.86
CA VAL A 111 6.22 7.31 -11.65
C VAL A 111 4.78 7.72 -11.96
N ASN A 112 4.58 8.59 -12.96
CA ASN A 112 3.25 9.00 -13.41
C ASN A 112 2.46 7.92 -14.17
N ALA A 113 3.07 6.77 -14.46
CA ALA A 113 2.35 5.60 -14.99
C ALA A 113 1.75 4.72 -13.90
N LEU A 114 2.17 4.90 -12.65
CA LEU A 114 1.64 4.15 -11.50
C LEU A 114 0.18 4.55 -11.25
N GLN A 115 -0.63 3.55 -10.90
CA GLN A 115 -2.03 3.73 -10.56
C GLN A 115 -2.34 3.04 -9.24
N GLY A 116 -3.02 3.73 -8.35
CA GLY A 116 -3.34 3.12 -7.07
C GLY A 116 -3.95 4.08 -6.07
N THR A 117 -4.06 3.63 -4.85
CA THR A 117 -4.58 4.41 -3.72
C THR A 117 -3.87 4.04 -2.43
N VAL A 118 -3.72 5.00 -1.54
CA VAL A 118 -3.46 4.80 -0.10
C VAL A 118 -4.65 5.35 0.68
N GLN A 119 -4.95 4.79 1.85
CA GLN A 119 -6.07 5.31 2.68
C GLN A 119 -5.71 6.65 3.29
N ASN A 120 -4.53 6.76 3.90
CA ASN A 120 -4.00 7.99 4.48
C ASN A 120 -4.95 8.67 5.49
N ASP A 121 -5.68 7.87 6.28
CA ASP A 121 -6.71 8.33 7.24
C ASP A 121 -6.25 8.13 8.69
N ILE A 122 -5.51 9.12 9.22
CA ILE A 122 -4.96 9.03 10.56
C ILE A 122 -6.03 9.24 11.65
N ILE A 123 -7.09 9.98 11.37
CA ILE A 123 -8.17 10.22 12.34
C ILE A 123 -8.84 8.89 12.71
N LYS A 124 -9.08 8.05 11.72
CA LYS A 124 -9.60 6.70 11.94
C LYS A 124 -8.67 5.87 12.82
N GLU A 125 -7.37 5.95 12.63
CA GLU A 125 -6.40 5.22 13.45
C GLU A 125 -6.48 5.64 14.91
N TYR A 126 -6.56 6.93 15.19
CA TYR A 126 -6.69 7.43 16.56
C TYR A 126 -8.02 7.05 17.22
N LEU A 127 -9.14 7.24 16.51
CA LEU A 127 -10.47 7.05 17.08
C LEU A 127 -10.91 5.59 17.14
N SER A 128 -10.56 4.78 16.13
CA SER A 128 -11.08 3.42 16.01
C SER A 128 -10.10 2.34 16.46
N ARG A 129 -8.78 2.58 16.32
CA ARG A 129 -7.76 1.58 16.59
C ARG A 129 -6.87 1.91 17.79
N GLY A 130 -6.88 3.15 18.25
CA GLY A 130 -6.01 3.60 19.32
C GLY A 130 -4.52 3.52 18.97
N THR A 131 -4.19 3.60 17.68
CA THR A 131 -2.81 3.51 17.18
C THR A 131 -2.21 4.90 17.10
N TYR A 132 -1.12 5.13 17.82
CA TYR A 132 -0.38 6.39 17.87
C TYR A 132 1.07 6.12 17.55
N ILE A 133 1.50 6.41 16.30
CA ILE A 133 2.92 6.37 15.91
C ILE A 133 3.55 7.73 16.17
N PHE A 134 2.88 8.80 15.72
CA PHE A 134 3.30 10.18 15.86
C PHE A 134 2.21 11.02 16.53
N PRO A 135 2.57 12.19 17.09
CA PRO A 135 1.59 13.18 17.52
C PRO A 135 0.63 13.56 16.38
N PRO A 136 -0.61 13.99 16.70
CA PRO A 136 -1.60 14.31 15.68
C PRO A 136 -1.15 15.36 14.65
N GLU A 137 -0.44 16.40 15.09
CA GLU A 137 0.05 17.47 14.22
C GLU A 137 1.05 16.94 13.18
N ASP A 138 2.03 16.15 13.60
CA ASP A 138 3.03 15.54 12.72
C ASP A 138 2.37 14.58 11.74
N SER A 139 1.39 13.80 12.20
CA SER A 139 0.63 12.90 11.34
C SER A 139 -0.19 13.63 10.29
N LEU A 140 -0.79 14.77 10.63
CA LEU A 140 -1.52 15.61 9.67
C LEU A 140 -0.60 16.23 8.63
N ASN A 141 0.61 16.65 9.04
CA ASN A 141 1.63 17.13 8.11
C ASN A 141 2.03 16.04 7.11
N LEU A 142 2.29 14.81 7.57
CA LEU A 142 2.57 13.68 6.70
C LEU A 142 1.43 13.35 5.73
N ILE A 143 0.16 13.49 6.17
CA ILE A 143 -1.01 13.34 5.28
C ILE A 143 -1.00 14.41 4.20
N ALA A 144 -0.71 15.66 4.56
CA ALA A 144 -0.62 16.76 3.60
C ALA A 144 0.47 16.50 2.56
N ASP A 145 1.67 16.10 3.00
CA ASP A 145 2.80 15.78 2.13
C ASP A 145 2.47 14.64 1.14
N VAL A 146 1.87 13.55 1.62
CA VAL A 146 1.41 12.44 0.75
C VAL A 146 0.38 12.93 -0.26
N THR A 147 -0.55 13.78 0.16
CA THR A 147 -1.59 14.31 -0.71
C THR A 147 -1.00 15.23 -1.77
N GLU A 148 -0.11 16.12 -1.39
CA GLU A 148 0.58 17.03 -2.31
C GLU A 148 1.42 16.25 -3.33
N TYR A 149 2.19 15.27 -2.86
CA TYR A 149 2.96 14.39 -3.73
C TYR A 149 2.07 13.67 -4.74
N CYS A 150 0.98 13.04 -4.28
CA CYS A 150 0.05 12.33 -5.16
C CYS A 150 -0.65 13.26 -6.16
N LEU A 151 -1.02 14.47 -5.76
CA LEU A 151 -1.59 15.47 -6.66
C LEU A 151 -0.59 15.94 -7.73
N SER A 152 0.70 16.04 -7.37
CA SER A 152 1.74 16.40 -8.33
C SER A 152 1.91 15.36 -9.44
N LEU A 153 1.56 14.11 -9.18
CA LEU A 153 1.63 12.99 -10.12
C LEU A 153 0.32 12.77 -10.90
N ILE A 154 -0.77 13.44 -10.54
CA ILE A 154 -2.13 13.44 -11.18
C ILE A 154 -2.85 12.08 -11.17
N HIS A 155 -2.17 10.95 -10.96
CA HIS A 155 -2.72 9.61 -11.17
C HIS A 155 -2.74 8.69 -9.94
N ILE A 156 -2.18 9.09 -8.81
CA ILE A 156 -2.04 8.22 -7.62
C ILE A 156 -3.13 8.48 -6.55
N SER A 157 -3.92 9.54 -6.66
CA SER A 157 -5.02 9.79 -5.72
C SER A 157 -6.29 10.18 -6.45
N GLU A 158 -7.17 9.21 -6.70
CA GLU A 158 -8.58 9.58 -6.81
C GLU A 158 -9.17 9.58 -5.39
N PRO A 159 -9.76 10.69 -4.94
CA PRO A 159 -10.54 10.68 -3.73
C PRO A 159 -11.73 9.74 -3.95
N THR A 160 -11.77 8.65 -3.21
CA THR A 160 -12.86 7.66 -3.26
C THR A 160 -14.16 8.18 -2.62
N ARG A 161 -14.33 9.49 -2.49
CA ARG A 161 -15.59 10.09 -2.05
C ARG A 161 -16.36 10.62 -3.26
N PRO A 162 -17.61 10.19 -3.46
CA PRO A 162 -18.50 10.91 -4.36
C PRO A 162 -18.62 12.36 -3.86
N ARG A 163 -18.51 13.30 -4.78
CA ARG A 163 -18.91 14.68 -4.50
C ARG A 163 -20.40 14.65 -4.19
N LEU A 164 -20.75 15.01 -2.96
CA LEU A 164 -22.12 15.36 -2.61
C LEU A 164 -22.50 16.66 -3.30
#